data_3dec72a1c526f8335d2ee4d7d5e7d86b
#
_entry.id   3dec72a1c526f8335d2ee4d7d5e7d86b
#
_cell.length_a   1.000
_cell.length_b   1.000
_cell.length_c   1.000
_cell.angle_alpha   90.00
_cell.angle_beta   90.00
_cell.angle_gamma   90.00
#
_symmetry.space_group_name_H-M   'P 1'
#
loop_
_entity.id
_entity.type
_entity.pdbx_description
1 polymer ?
#
loop_
_entity_poly.entity_id
_entity_poly.type
_entity_poly.pdbx_seq_one_letter_code
_entity_poly.pdbx_strand_id
1 'polypeptide(L)'
;MAFWVARFGIPLGAAPRAYISSDADFLGSVEHVERFSKAIGGKAVYPPKRGLTALAGAVEKDAGGKVIGVDVLHAVVGLDAAAVRKRAIEVTHPKDPSFRFSVMDPVDCLVSRFENLRRIAGKRDEVGPWQATMAIAVCRAYVEELIQTGNVRKAVKVATAVFQVAGSATGLQNYKRYGLDILEAIPLDRFENANFRNEQAPRSMAKISKARKNL
;
A
#
# COMPACT_ATOMS: atom_id res chain seq x y z
N MET A 1 1.95 4.64 -1.78
CA MET A 1 2.57 4.52 -0.43
C MET A 1 3.37 5.76 -0.05
N ALA A 2 4.22 6.31 -0.90
CA ALA A 2 5.03 7.51 -0.60
C ALA A 2 4.22 8.68 -0.03
N PHE A 3 3.02 8.91 -0.57
CA PHE A 3 2.08 9.91 -0.04
C PHE A 3 1.77 9.69 1.46
N TRP A 4 1.45 8.47 1.86
CA TRP A 4 1.11 8.15 3.26
C TRP A 4 2.31 8.27 4.19
N VAL A 5 3.48 7.81 3.73
CA VAL A 5 4.74 7.96 4.50
C VAL A 5 5.02 9.44 4.77
N ALA A 6 4.88 10.30 3.76
CA ALA A 6 5.05 11.74 3.91
C ALA A 6 3.96 12.38 4.78
N ARG A 7 2.69 12.01 4.58
CA ARG A 7 1.54 12.53 5.35
C ARG A 7 1.67 12.24 6.84
N PHE A 8 2.06 11.02 7.19
CA PHE A 8 2.18 10.59 8.58
C PHE A 8 3.56 10.85 9.19
N GLY A 9 4.50 11.43 8.45
CA GLY A 9 5.85 11.72 8.95
C GLY A 9 6.60 10.47 9.38
N ILE A 10 6.38 9.33 8.68
CA ILE A 10 6.99 8.05 9.05
C ILE A 10 8.48 8.10 8.77
N PRO A 11 9.35 7.83 9.77
CA PRO A 11 10.79 7.80 9.57
C PRO A 11 11.18 6.71 8.57
N LEU A 12 12.03 7.07 7.61
CA LEU A 12 12.47 6.12 6.57
C LEU A 12 13.52 5.12 7.08
N GLY A 13 14.13 5.38 8.24
CA GLY A 13 15.15 4.52 8.83
C GLY A 13 16.33 4.28 7.88
N ALA A 14 16.85 3.06 7.88
CA ALA A 14 17.91 2.62 6.95
C ALA A 14 17.29 2.27 5.58
N ALA A 15 16.75 3.27 4.88
CA ALA A 15 16.17 3.06 3.56
C ALA A 15 17.23 2.57 2.55
N PRO A 16 16.94 1.53 1.75
CA PRO A 16 17.82 1.14 0.66
C PRO A 16 18.02 2.28 -0.33
N ARG A 17 19.19 2.38 -0.96
CA ARG A 17 19.52 3.48 -1.90
C ARG A 17 18.52 3.65 -3.06
N ALA A 18 17.89 2.55 -3.48
CA ALA A 18 16.87 2.51 -4.54
C ALA A 18 15.46 2.91 -4.09
N TYR A 19 15.31 3.48 -2.88
CA TYR A 19 13.98 3.80 -2.33
C TYR A 19 13.28 4.96 -3.05
N ILE A 20 14.02 5.94 -3.51
CA ILE A 20 13.43 7.12 -4.17
C ILE A 20 12.90 6.67 -5.53
N SER A 21 11.59 6.46 -5.61
CA SER A 21 10.90 6.20 -6.87
C SER A 21 10.97 7.47 -7.72
N SER A 22 11.44 7.33 -8.96
CA SER A 22 11.33 8.35 -9.99
C SER A 22 9.94 8.38 -10.62
N ASP A 23 9.10 7.39 -10.28
CA ASP A 23 7.84 7.12 -10.95
C ASP A 23 6.65 7.31 -10.01
N ALA A 24 5.55 7.83 -10.57
CA ALA A 24 4.26 7.90 -9.91
C ALA A 24 3.33 6.82 -10.50
N ASP A 25 2.83 5.92 -9.64
CA ASP A 25 1.91 4.84 -10.03
C ASP A 25 0.45 5.30 -9.98
N PHE A 26 -0.27 5.15 -11.09
CA PHE A 26 -1.71 5.43 -11.18
C PHE A 26 -2.49 4.18 -11.62
N LEU A 27 -3.66 3.97 -11.03
CA LEU A 27 -4.58 2.92 -11.47
C LEU A 27 -5.46 3.45 -12.61
N GLY A 28 -5.28 2.91 -13.82
CA GLY A 28 -5.92 3.42 -15.02
C GLY A 28 -5.98 2.43 -16.18
N SER A 29 -6.12 2.97 -17.39
CA SER A 29 -6.16 2.26 -18.67
C SER A 29 -5.21 2.92 -19.66
N VAL A 30 -5.10 2.34 -20.85
CA VAL A 30 -4.32 2.90 -21.97
C VAL A 30 -4.75 4.34 -22.29
N GLU A 31 -6.03 4.67 -22.22
CA GLU A 31 -6.54 6.04 -22.44
C GLU A 31 -5.94 7.04 -21.43
N HIS A 32 -5.68 6.61 -20.20
CA HIS A 32 -5.03 7.46 -19.20
C HIS A 32 -3.55 7.69 -19.53
N VAL A 33 -2.86 6.70 -20.12
CA VAL A 33 -1.47 6.89 -20.62
C VAL A 33 -1.44 8.00 -21.65
N GLU A 34 -2.37 8.00 -22.62
CA GLU A 34 -2.45 9.03 -23.66
C GLU A 34 -2.75 10.42 -23.08
N ARG A 35 -3.68 10.47 -22.10
CA ARG A 35 -4.01 11.73 -21.41
C ARG A 35 -2.81 12.28 -20.65
N PHE A 36 -2.09 11.45 -19.90
CA PHE A 36 -0.86 11.87 -19.20
C PHE A 36 0.21 12.31 -20.17
N SER A 37 0.44 11.55 -21.26
CA SER A 37 1.42 11.94 -22.29
C SER A 37 1.17 13.35 -22.83
N LYS A 38 -0.10 13.65 -23.18
CA LYS A 38 -0.51 14.98 -23.63
C LYS A 38 -0.36 16.05 -22.53
N ALA A 39 -0.80 15.75 -21.31
CA ALA A 39 -0.83 16.73 -20.21
C ALA A 39 0.57 17.16 -19.76
N ILE A 40 1.53 16.22 -19.68
CA ILE A 40 2.88 16.54 -19.23
C ILE A 40 3.88 16.77 -20.38
N GLY A 41 3.46 16.55 -21.64
CA GLY A 41 4.35 16.62 -22.81
C GLY A 41 5.42 15.53 -22.77
N GLY A 42 5.08 14.34 -22.32
CA GLY A 42 5.97 13.18 -22.22
C GLY A 42 5.72 12.16 -23.33
N LYS A 43 6.60 11.18 -23.45
CA LYS A 43 6.50 10.06 -24.41
C LYS A 43 5.76 8.90 -23.78
N ALA A 44 4.68 8.43 -24.42
CA ALA A 44 3.99 7.20 -24.03
C ALA A 44 4.81 5.97 -24.42
N VAL A 45 4.95 5.04 -23.49
CA VAL A 45 5.62 3.73 -23.67
C VAL A 45 4.64 2.63 -23.27
N TYR A 46 4.51 1.63 -24.11
CA TYR A 46 3.56 0.52 -23.87
C TYR A 46 4.31 -0.80 -23.70
N PRO A 47 3.81 -1.70 -22.82
CA PRO A 47 4.38 -3.01 -22.68
C PRO A 47 4.18 -3.84 -23.97
N PRO A 48 4.99 -4.89 -24.20
CA PRO A 48 4.79 -5.80 -25.33
C PRO A 48 3.37 -6.39 -25.33
N LYS A 49 2.73 -6.51 -26.51
CA LYS A 49 1.34 -6.96 -26.68
C LYS A 49 1.01 -8.32 -26.02
N ARG A 50 2.01 -9.16 -25.76
CA ARG A 50 1.84 -10.49 -25.13
C ARG A 50 2.45 -10.58 -23.73
N GLY A 51 2.87 -9.46 -23.13
CA GLY A 51 3.42 -9.43 -21.78
C GLY A 51 2.32 -9.57 -20.72
N LEU A 52 2.44 -10.55 -19.84
CA LEU A 52 1.62 -10.64 -18.63
C LEU A 52 2.15 -9.62 -17.62
N THR A 53 1.67 -8.40 -17.70
CA THR A 53 2.07 -7.29 -16.82
C THR A 53 0.84 -6.56 -16.29
N ALA A 54 0.95 -5.99 -15.08
CA ALA A 54 -0.06 -5.09 -14.54
C ALA A 54 -0.01 -3.68 -15.18
N LEU A 55 1.04 -3.39 -15.96
CA LEU A 55 1.27 -2.10 -16.59
C LEU A 55 0.37 -1.96 -17.83
N ALA A 56 -0.46 -0.91 -17.85
CA ALA A 56 -1.19 -0.48 -19.06
C ALA A 56 -0.28 0.31 -19.99
N GLY A 57 0.65 1.07 -19.44
CA GLY A 57 1.68 1.83 -20.11
C GLY A 57 2.35 2.81 -19.16
N ALA A 58 3.39 3.45 -19.61
CA ALA A 58 4.12 4.48 -18.88
C ALA A 58 4.20 5.77 -19.70
N VAL A 59 4.43 6.87 -19.04
CA VAL A 59 4.78 8.15 -19.70
C VAL A 59 6.12 8.62 -19.13
N GLU A 60 7.08 8.83 -19.99
CA GLU A 60 8.42 9.30 -19.64
C GLU A 60 8.61 10.74 -20.14
N LYS A 61 9.15 11.58 -19.28
CA LYS A 61 9.52 12.95 -19.64
C LYS A 61 10.92 13.24 -19.14
N ASP A 62 11.77 13.74 -20.04
CA ASP A 62 13.05 14.33 -19.66
C ASP A 62 12.81 15.72 -19.05
N ALA A 63 13.28 15.91 -17.84
CA ALA A 63 13.23 17.18 -17.11
C ALA A 63 14.65 17.61 -16.75
N GLY A 64 15.41 18.06 -17.76
CA GLY A 64 16.78 18.56 -17.58
C GLY A 64 17.80 17.47 -17.25
N GLY A 65 17.73 16.34 -17.95
CA GLY A 65 18.62 15.18 -17.78
C GLY A 65 18.16 14.17 -16.70
N LYS A 66 17.00 14.42 -16.09
CA LYS A 66 16.34 13.47 -15.19
C LYS A 66 15.03 13.00 -15.81
N VAL A 67 14.90 11.70 -16.00
CA VAL A 67 13.63 11.12 -16.47
C VAL A 67 12.64 11.07 -15.31
N ILE A 68 11.46 11.67 -15.52
CA ILE A 68 10.31 11.55 -14.63
C ILE A 68 9.34 10.57 -15.29
N GLY A 69 8.94 9.55 -14.56
CA GLY A 69 8.01 8.51 -15.00
C GLY A 69 6.62 8.62 -14.38
N VAL A 70 5.60 8.28 -15.17
CA VAL A 70 4.24 8.03 -14.70
C VAL A 70 3.84 6.66 -15.20
N ASP A 71 3.70 5.71 -14.27
CA ASP A 71 3.23 4.37 -14.57
C ASP A 71 1.70 4.30 -14.43
N VAL A 72 1.04 3.80 -15.46
CA VAL A 72 -0.40 3.53 -15.43
C VAL A 72 -0.62 2.03 -15.35
N LEU A 73 -1.18 1.59 -14.24
CA LEU A 73 -1.45 0.19 -13.96
C LEU A 73 -2.93 -0.12 -14.21
N HIS A 74 -3.23 -1.18 -14.94
CA HIS A 74 -4.62 -1.67 -15.08
C HIS A 74 -5.02 -2.63 -13.95
N ALA A 75 -4.06 -3.15 -13.20
CA ALA A 75 -4.26 -4.05 -12.08
C ALA A 75 -3.27 -3.76 -10.94
N VAL A 76 -3.68 -4.11 -9.73
CA VAL A 76 -2.80 -4.13 -8.55
C VAL A 76 -2.67 -5.58 -8.10
N VAL A 77 -1.45 -6.05 -7.94
CA VAL A 77 -1.20 -7.46 -7.60
C VAL A 77 -1.90 -7.83 -6.30
N GLY A 78 -2.70 -8.89 -6.35
CA GLY A 78 -3.45 -9.40 -5.20
C GLY A 78 -4.72 -8.65 -4.83
N LEU A 79 -5.12 -7.64 -5.61
CA LEU A 79 -6.30 -6.81 -5.35
C LEU A 79 -7.19 -6.71 -6.59
N ASP A 80 -8.49 -6.61 -6.35
CA ASP A 80 -9.47 -6.25 -7.37
C ASP A 80 -9.43 -4.73 -7.62
N ALA A 81 -9.22 -4.33 -8.87
CA ALA A 81 -9.05 -2.93 -9.25
C ALA A 81 -10.30 -2.07 -8.98
N ALA A 82 -11.51 -2.63 -9.16
CA ALA A 82 -12.76 -1.90 -8.89
C ALA A 82 -12.94 -1.68 -7.39
N ALA A 83 -12.63 -2.68 -6.58
CA ALA A 83 -12.66 -2.56 -5.13
C ALA A 83 -11.61 -1.57 -4.60
N VAL A 84 -10.40 -1.52 -5.18
CA VAL A 84 -9.37 -0.51 -4.85
C VAL A 84 -9.89 0.90 -5.14
N ARG A 85 -10.47 1.13 -6.33
CA ARG A 85 -11.05 2.45 -6.67
C ARG A 85 -12.16 2.86 -5.69
N LYS A 86 -13.02 1.91 -5.30
CA LYS A 86 -14.12 2.18 -4.36
C LYS A 86 -13.65 2.54 -2.96
N ARG A 87 -12.49 2.00 -2.51
CA ARG A 87 -11.90 2.28 -1.19
C ARG A 87 -10.92 3.44 -1.21
N ALA A 88 -10.50 3.89 -2.39
CA ALA A 88 -9.56 5.00 -2.52
C ALA A 88 -10.03 6.23 -1.72
N ILE A 89 -9.09 6.90 -1.09
CA ILE A 89 -9.35 8.04 -0.23
C ILE A 89 -9.07 9.31 -1.03
N GLU A 90 -10.10 10.17 -1.15
CA GLU A 90 -9.91 11.48 -1.75
C GLU A 90 -9.11 12.36 -0.80
N VAL A 91 -8.10 13.02 -1.34
CA VAL A 91 -7.25 13.96 -0.61
C VAL A 91 -7.12 15.26 -1.39
N THR A 92 -7.00 16.34 -0.66
CA THR A 92 -6.78 17.67 -1.23
C THR A 92 -5.28 17.98 -1.16
N HIS A 93 -4.72 18.55 -2.21
CA HIS A 93 -3.32 18.95 -2.23
C HIS A 93 -3.07 20.09 -1.22
N PRO A 94 -2.07 19.98 -0.33
CA PRO A 94 -1.90 20.93 0.77
C PRO A 94 -1.60 22.36 0.34
N LYS A 95 -1.01 22.55 -0.85
CA LYS A 95 -0.67 23.87 -1.40
C LYS A 95 -1.68 24.38 -2.44
N ASP A 96 -2.63 23.55 -2.86
CA ASP A 96 -3.66 23.90 -3.83
C ASP A 96 -4.97 23.18 -3.48
N PRO A 97 -5.86 23.82 -2.70
CA PRO A 97 -7.13 23.22 -2.30
C PRO A 97 -8.08 22.89 -3.45
N SER A 98 -7.87 23.46 -4.64
CA SER A 98 -8.65 23.12 -5.84
C SER A 98 -8.22 21.79 -6.45
N PHE A 99 -7.00 21.34 -6.17
CA PHE A 99 -6.47 20.08 -6.68
C PHE A 99 -6.76 18.91 -5.74
N ARG A 100 -7.66 18.04 -6.19
CA ARG A 100 -8.06 16.81 -5.49
C ARG A 100 -7.58 15.60 -6.26
N PHE A 101 -7.19 14.57 -5.54
CA PHE A 101 -6.80 13.29 -6.12
C PHE A 101 -7.13 12.15 -5.17
N SER A 102 -7.27 10.95 -5.72
CA SER A 102 -7.52 9.75 -4.91
C SER A 102 -6.24 8.98 -4.69
N VAL A 103 -6.01 8.55 -3.44
CA VAL A 103 -4.89 7.68 -3.07
C VAL A 103 -5.41 6.32 -2.61
N MET A 104 -4.62 5.30 -2.87
CA MET A 104 -4.93 3.93 -2.42
C MET A 104 -5.06 3.90 -0.89
N ASP A 105 -6.10 3.23 -0.39
CA ASP A 105 -6.31 3.01 1.05
C ASP A 105 -5.07 2.33 1.68
N PRO A 106 -4.68 2.71 2.92
CA PRO A 106 -3.53 2.12 3.60
C PRO A 106 -3.55 0.59 3.72
N VAL A 107 -4.72 -0.03 3.91
CA VAL A 107 -4.83 -1.50 3.94
C VAL A 107 -4.58 -2.09 2.56
N ASP A 108 -5.07 -1.47 1.49
CA ASP A 108 -4.76 -1.91 0.12
C ASP A 108 -3.27 -1.75 -0.21
N CYS A 109 -2.63 -0.69 0.28
CA CYS A 109 -1.18 -0.55 0.20
C CYS A 109 -0.46 -1.71 0.90
N LEU A 110 -0.88 -2.07 2.12
CA LEU A 110 -0.34 -3.20 2.88
C LEU A 110 -0.48 -4.51 2.08
N VAL A 111 -1.69 -4.84 1.65
CA VAL A 111 -1.97 -6.06 0.86
C VAL A 111 -1.09 -6.10 -0.39
N SER A 112 -1.05 -5.01 -1.16
CA SER A 112 -0.25 -4.93 -2.38
C SER A 112 1.23 -5.20 -2.14
N ARG A 113 1.85 -4.62 -1.08
CA ARG A 113 3.28 -4.84 -0.79
C ARG A 113 3.56 -6.28 -0.37
N PHE A 114 2.69 -6.89 0.42
CA PHE A 114 2.82 -8.28 0.83
C PHE A 114 2.59 -9.26 -0.34
N GLU A 115 1.62 -8.99 -1.21
CA GLU A 115 1.40 -9.78 -2.42
C GLU A 115 2.55 -9.66 -3.43
N ASN A 116 3.15 -8.47 -3.57
CA ASN A 116 4.33 -8.27 -4.40
C ASN A 116 5.50 -9.13 -3.92
N LEU A 117 5.79 -9.17 -2.61
CA LEU A 117 6.83 -10.03 -2.05
C LEU A 117 6.56 -11.52 -2.33
N ARG A 118 5.30 -11.93 -2.28
CA ARG A 118 4.92 -13.31 -2.53
C ARG A 118 5.04 -13.70 -4.00
N ARG A 119 4.55 -12.84 -4.90
CA ARG A 119 4.30 -13.19 -6.30
C ARG A 119 5.39 -12.71 -7.26
N ILE A 120 6.10 -11.63 -6.96
CA ILE A 120 7.05 -11.00 -7.87
C ILE A 120 8.47 -11.26 -7.40
N ALA A 121 9.22 -12.08 -8.14
CA ALA A 121 10.59 -12.44 -7.79
C ALA A 121 11.50 -11.20 -7.63
N GLY A 122 11.41 -10.24 -8.54
CA GLY A 122 12.19 -9.00 -8.52
C GLY A 122 11.82 -8.01 -7.39
N LYS A 123 10.83 -8.35 -6.54
CA LYS A 123 10.48 -7.57 -5.34
C LYS A 123 10.93 -8.24 -4.04
N ARG A 124 11.77 -9.28 -4.14
CA ARG A 124 12.28 -10.06 -3.00
C ARG A 124 13.70 -9.64 -2.57
N ASP A 125 14.21 -8.58 -3.19
CA ASP A 125 15.43 -7.89 -2.78
C ASP A 125 15.25 -7.15 -1.44
N GLU A 126 16.23 -6.36 -1.04
CA GLU A 126 16.18 -5.56 0.21
C GLU A 126 15.09 -4.48 0.20
N VAL A 127 14.69 -3.97 -0.98
CA VAL A 127 13.70 -2.90 -1.13
C VAL A 127 12.29 -3.40 -0.82
N GLY A 128 11.94 -4.61 -1.25
CA GLY A 128 10.61 -5.15 -1.07
C GLY A 128 10.21 -5.36 0.40
N PRO A 129 11.00 -6.07 1.23
CA PRO A 129 10.73 -6.19 2.67
C PRO A 129 10.69 -4.83 3.36
N TRP A 130 11.59 -3.91 3.02
CA TRP A 130 11.57 -2.55 3.55
C TRP A 130 10.26 -1.82 3.19
N GLN A 131 9.79 -1.90 1.94
CA GLN A 131 8.50 -1.32 1.53
C GLN A 131 7.32 -1.95 2.28
N ALA A 132 7.37 -3.24 2.58
CA ALA A 132 6.34 -3.91 3.37
C ALA A 132 6.36 -3.43 4.84
N THR A 133 7.53 -3.23 5.43
CA THR A 133 7.66 -2.61 6.77
C THR A 133 7.06 -1.20 6.79
N MET A 134 7.33 -0.39 5.77
CA MET A 134 6.73 0.94 5.66
C MET A 134 5.20 0.86 5.52
N ALA A 135 4.67 -0.13 4.82
CA ALA A 135 3.21 -0.32 4.72
C ALA A 135 2.57 -0.71 6.06
N ILE A 136 3.26 -1.49 6.90
CA ILE A 136 2.83 -1.78 8.27
C ILE A 136 2.76 -0.48 9.09
N ALA A 137 3.82 0.33 9.06
CA ALA A 137 3.88 1.60 9.77
C ALA A 137 2.80 2.59 9.29
N VAL A 138 2.55 2.67 7.98
CA VAL A 138 1.46 3.46 7.40
C VAL A 138 0.10 3.01 7.92
N CYS A 139 -0.17 1.70 7.93
CA CYS A 139 -1.43 1.18 8.47
C CYS A 139 -1.59 1.51 9.96
N ARG A 140 -0.52 1.39 10.75
CA ARG A 140 -0.53 1.75 12.16
C ARG A 140 -0.89 3.21 12.36
N ALA A 141 -0.19 4.13 11.69
CA ALA A 141 -0.45 5.56 11.78
C ALA A 141 -1.88 5.91 11.35
N TYR A 142 -2.40 5.24 10.32
CA TYR A 142 -3.77 5.44 9.88
C TYR A 142 -4.80 4.98 10.92
N VAL A 143 -4.59 3.85 11.58
CA VAL A 143 -5.45 3.38 12.67
C VAL A 143 -5.40 4.37 13.84
N GLU A 144 -4.22 4.86 14.20
CA GLU A 144 -4.04 5.86 15.25
C GLU A 144 -4.75 7.19 14.91
N GLU A 145 -4.64 7.68 13.67
CA GLU A 145 -5.39 8.87 13.20
C GLU A 145 -6.91 8.66 13.33
N LEU A 146 -7.41 7.49 12.92
CA LEU A 146 -8.85 7.18 13.03
C LEU A 146 -9.33 7.17 14.48
N ILE A 147 -8.53 6.66 15.40
CA ILE A 147 -8.85 6.67 16.84
C ILE A 147 -8.85 8.10 17.36
N GLN A 148 -7.79 8.87 17.07
CA GLN A 148 -7.63 10.26 17.52
C GLN A 148 -8.74 11.18 17.01
N THR A 149 -9.23 10.94 15.78
CA THR A 149 -10.33 11.70 15.18
C THR A 149 -11.73 11.20 15.55
N GLY A 150 -11.84 10.27 16.49
CA GLY A 150 -13.12 9.71 16.94
C GLY A 150 -13.78 8.72 15.98
N ASN A 151 -13.10 8.34 14.88
CA ASN A 151 -13.63 7.39 13.92
C ASN A 151 -13.43 5.92 14.36
N VAL A 152 -13.74 5.62 15.63
CA VAL A 152 -13.46 4.32 16.26
C VAL A 152 -14.05 3.14 15.50
N ARG A 153 -15.29 3.28 14.96
CA ARG A 153 -15.91 2.22 14.15
C ARG A 153 -15.07 1.88 12.90
N LYS A 154 -14.52 2.90 12.23
CA LYS A 154 -13.65 2.71 11.06
C LYS A 154 -12.31 2.11 11.48
N ALA A 155 -11.73 2.57 12.60
CA ALA A 155 -10.50 1.99 13.15
C ALA A 155 -10.63 0.49 13.41
N VAL A 156 -11.74 0.05 14.04
CA VAL A 156 -12.03 -1.39 14.28
C VAL A 156 -12.16 -2.15 12.96
N LYS A 157 -12.83 -1.60 11.95
CA LYS A 157 -12.93 -2.23 10.62
C LYS A 157 -11.56 -2.40 9.97
N VAL A 158 -10.72 -1.36 10.02
CA VAL A 158 -9.35 -1.39 9.48
C VAL A 158 -8.52 -2.44 10.22
N ALA A 159 -8.52 -2.44 11.55
CA ALA A 159 -7.81 -3.44 12.35
C ALA A 159 -8.29 -4.87 12.05
N THR A 160 -9.60 -5.07 11.85
CA THR A 160 -10.15 -6.38 11.45
C THR A 160 -9.61 -6.82 10.08
N ALA A 161 -9.54 -5.91 9.11
CA ALA A 161 -8.95 -6.20 7.81
C ALA A 161 -7.45 -6.54 7.93
N VAL A 162 -6.71 -5.84 8.77
CA VAL A 162 -5.30 -6.14 9.07
C VAL A 162 -5.14 -7.54 9.67
N PHE A 163 -6.02 -7.97 10.60
CA PHE A 163 -6.02 -9.35 11.12
C PHE A 163 -6.25 -10.37 10.00
N GLN A 164 -7.16 -10.09 9.06
CA GLN A 164 -7.41 -10.98 7.91
C GLN A 164 -6.17 -11.12 7.03
N VAL A 165 -5.47 -10.02 6.76
CA VAL A 165 -4.20 -10.03 6.00
C VAL A 165 -3.13 -10.84 6.75
N ALA A 166 -2.97 -10.61 8.05
CA ALA A 166 -1.99 -11.31 8.89
C ALA A 166 -2.23 -12.83 8.93
N GLY A 167 -3.50 -13.26 8.94
CA GLY A 167 -3.89 -14.69 8.93
C GLY A 167 -3.96 -15.32 7.54
N SER A 168 -3.80 -14.56 6.48
CA SER A 168 -3.81 -15.07 5.10
C SER A 168 -2.53 -15.86 4.78
N ALA A 169 -2.60 -16.70 3.73
CA ALA A 169 -1.41 -17.40 3.24
C ALA A 169 -0.25 -16.43 2.93
N THR A 170 -0.57 -15.26 2.38
CA THR A 170 0.42 -14.22 2.08
C THR A 170 1.04 -13.63 3.34
N GLY A 171 0.24 -13.29 4.35
CA GLY A 171 0.72 -12.78 5.63
C GLY A 171 1.61 -13.79 6.34
N LEU A 172 1.15 -15.04 6.44
CA LEU A 172 1.88 -16.13 7.08
C LEU A 172 3.23 -16.44 6.38
N GLN A 173 3.24 -16.52 5.05
CA GLN A 173 4.47 -16.79 4.30
C GLN A 173 5.50 -15.66 4.45
N ASN A 174 5.07 -14.39 4.42
CA ASN A 174 5.98 -13.26 4.59
C ASN A 174 6.48 -13.15 6.03
N TYR A 175 5.65 -13.48 7.04
CA TYR A 175 6.09 -13.61 8.41
C TYR A 175 7.20 -14.67 8.55
N LYS A 176 6.98 -15.88 8.02
CA LYS A 176 7.99 -16.96 8.05
C LYS A 176 9.29 -16.58 7.36
N ARG A 177 9.18 -15.95 6.17
CA ARG A 177 10.35 -15.71 5.31
C ARG A 177 11.16 -14.49 5.70
N TYR A 178 10.50 -13.42 6.13
CA TYR A 178 11.10 -12.10 6.33
C TYR A 178 10.95 -11.56 7.76
N GLY A 179 10.26 -12.28 8.65
CA GLY A 179 9.96 -11.80 10.01
C GLY A 179 8.99 -10.62 10.06
N LEU A 180 8.26 -10.34 8.97
CA LEU A 180 7.36 -9.19 8.88
C LEU A 180 6.06 -9.44 9.65
N ASP A 181 5.91 -8.81 10.80
CA ASP A 181 4.69 -8.96 11.61
C ASP A 181 3.64 -7.89 11.30
N ILE A 182 2.64 -8.25 10.51
CA ILE A 182 1.51 -7.37 10.16
C ILE A 182 0.74 -6.92 11.41
N LEU A 183 0.78 -7.68 12.52
CA LEU A 183 0.07 -7.31 13.75
C LEU A 183 0.60 -6.03 14.39
N GLU A 184 1.84 -5.63 14.10
CA GLU A 184 2.41 -4.34 14.52
C GLU A 184 1.65 -3.13 13.97
N ALA A 185 0.86 -3.31 12.90
CA ALA A 185 -0.02 -2.28 12.37
C ALA A 185 -1.23 -1.96 13.29
N ILE A 186 -1.45 -2.73 14.37
CA ILE A 186 -2.62 -2.57 15.23
C ILE A 186 -2.19 -2.05 16.59
N PRO A 187 -2.40 -0.76 16.90
CA PRO A 187 -2.10 -0.18 18.22
C PRO A 187 -3.19 -0.56 19.24
N LEU A 188 -3.18 -1.81 19.73
CA LEU A 188 -4.23 -2.35 20.60
C LEU A 188 -4.43 -1.55 21.89
N ASP A 189 -3.35 -0.98 22.42
CA ASP A 189 -3.33 -0.14 23.62
C ASP A 189 -4.11 1.17 23.44
N ARG A 190 -4.30 1.62 22.20
CA ARG A 190 -5.02 2.86 21.86
C ARG A 190 -6.54 2.67 21.70
N PHE A 191 -7.02 1.43 21.59
CA PHE A 191 -8.45 1.18 21.45
C PHE A 191 -9.17 1.24 22.80
N GLU A 192 -10.11 2.19 22.93
CA GLU A 192 -11.01 2.28 24.10
C GLU A 192 -12.18 1.30 24.02
N ASN A 193 -12.51 0.77 22.83
CA ASN A 193 -13.58 -0.21 22.65
C ASN A 193 -13.23 -1.51 23.36
N ALA A 194 -13.85 -1.72 24.54
CA ALA A 194 -13.56 -2.86 25.41
C ALA A 194 -13.85 -4.22 24.73
N ASN A 195 -14.93 -4.34 23.96
CA ASN A 195 -15.26 -5.57 23.25
C ASN A 195 -14.21 -5.89 22.17
N PHE A 196 -13.76 -4.89 21.41
CA PHE A 196 -12.70 -5.11 20.44
C PHE A 196 -11.39 -5.50 21.13
N ARG A 197 -10.95 -4.71 22.11
CA ARG A 197 -9.67 -4.91 22.79
C ARG A 197 -9.60 -6.21 23.58
N ASN A 198 -10.67 -6.56 24.31
CA ASN A 198 -10.64 -7.66 25.28
C ASN A 198 -11.14 -9.00 24.71
N GLU A 199 -11.89 -8.98 23.60
CA GLU A 199 -12.46 -10.20 23.02
C GLU A 199 -12.07 -10.43 21.56
N GLN A 200 -12.40 -9.48 20.66
CA GLN A 200 -12.24 -9.71 19.22
C GLN A 200 -10.77 -9.79 18.80
N ALA A 201 -9.93 -8.85 19.26
CA ALA A 201 -8.52 -8.83 18.94
C ALA A 201 -7.76 -10.04 19.52
N PRO A 202 -7.91 -10.40 20.81
CA PRO A 202 -7.27 -11.61 21.36
C PRO A 202 -7.66 -12.90 20.63
N ARG A 203 -8.94 -13.08 20.27
CA ARG A 203 -9.39 -14.23 19.48
C ARG A 203 -8.72 -14.29 18.10
N SER A 204 -8.60 -13.14 17.42
CA SER A 204 -7.94 -13.05 16.12
C SER A 204 -6.45 -13.35 16.22
N MET A 205 -5.78 -12.77 17.22
CA MET A 205 -4.35 -13.01 17.48
C MET A 205 -4.06 -14.47 17.82
N ALA A 206 -4.92 -15.12 18.63
CA ALA A 206 -4.77 -16.54 18.97
C ALA A 206 -4.87 -17.44 17.72
N LYS A 207 -5.80 -17.15 16.80
CA LYS A 207 -5.92 -17.89 15.52
C LYS A 207 -4.66 -17.72 14.66
N ILE A 208 -4.14 -16.50 14.55
CA ILE A 208 -2.94 -16.22 13.78
C ILE A 208 -1.72 -16.89 14.42
N SER A 209 -1.58 -16.80 15.75
CA SER A 209 -0.51 -17.48 16.49
C SER A 209 -0.53 -18.99 16.27
N LYS A 210 -1.71 -19.63 16.33
CA LYS A 210 -1.86 -21.06 16.01
C LYS A 210 -1.45 -21.37 14.57
N ALA A 211 -1.86 -20.53 13.60
CA ALA A 211 -1.47 -20.72 12.20
C ALA A 211 0.05 -20.57 12.00
N ARG A 212 0.69 -19.62 12.69
CA ARG A 212 2.15 -19.42 12.64
C ARG A 212 2.95 -20.60 13.20
N LYS A 213 2.43 -21.29 14.22
CA LYS A 213 3.10 -22.49 14.79
C LYS A 213 3.08 -23.69 13.83
N ASN A 214 2.19 -23.68 12.84
CA ASN A 214 2.05 -24.76 11.86
C ASN A 214 2.81 -24.45 10.55
N LEU A 215 3.63 -23.41 10.48
CA LEU A 215 4.49 -23.04 9.35
C LEU A 215 5.85 -23.76 9.41
#